data_b5124579bd62773805544815b648edb8
#
_entry.id   b5124579bd62773805544815b648edb8
#
_cell.length_a   1.000
_cell.length_b   1.000
_cell.length_c   1.000
_cell.angle_alpha   90.00
_cell.angle_beta   90.00
_cell.angle_gamma   90.00
#
_symmetry.space_group_name_H-M   'P 1'
#
loop_
_entity.id
_entity.type
_entity.pdbx_description
1 polymer ?
#
loop_
_entity_poly.entity_id
_entity_poly.type
_entity_poly.pdbx_seq_one_letter_code
_entity_poly.pdbx_strand_id
1 'polypeptide(L)'
;MKKITGSIILVFLLSCAQPKQHAEIFAPGGNAIKGYDPVAFFTLGQPILGFDRFSYSWKGARWLFSSEEDLTRFKDDPEKYAPQYGGFCAYGTANGHKAPTETDTWTIVGDKLYFNYSSKVKQMWLKDQKALIEKADKNWPTVKETD
;
A
#
# COMPACT_ATOMS: atom_id res chain seq x y z
N MET A 1 39.96 56.84 -11.79
CA MET A 1 39.53 55.94 -10.70
C MET A 1 38.15 55.40 -11.02
N LYS A 2 38.04 54.16 -11.45
CA LYS A 2 36.75 53.50 -11.77
C LYS A 2 36.23 52.79 -10.51
N LYS A 3 35.09 53.24 -9.98
CA LYS A 3 34.42 52.57 -8.89
C LYS A 3 33.63 51.37 -9.43
N ILE A 4 34.03 50.16 -9.02
CA ILE A 4 33.31 48.92 -9.33
C ILE A 4 32.27 48.72 -8.20
N THR A 5 31.02 48.98 -8.53
CA THR A 5 29.88 48.66 -7.62
C THR A 5 29.53 47.18 -7.84
N GLY A 6 29.96 46.34 -6.89
CA GLY A 6 29.60 44.93 -6.88
C GLY A 6 28.16 44.76 -6.42
N SER A 7 27.30 44.28 -7.32
CA SER A 7 25.93 43.93 -7.00
C SER A 7 25.93 42.54 -6.41
N ILE A 8 25.64 42.43 -5.11
CA ILE A 8 25.47 41.13 -4.42
C ILE A 8 24.05 40.61 -4.74
N ILE A 9 24.01 39.62 -5.62
CA ILE A 9 22.74 38.89 -5.87
C ILE A 9 22.53 37.88 -4.73
N LEU A 10 21.61 38.22 -3.84
CA LEU A 10 21.16 37.33 -2.75
C LEU A 10 20.22 36.29 -3.35
N VAL A 11 20.76 35.08 -3.62
CA VAL A 11 19.94 33.95 -4.07
C VAL A 11 19.20 33.37 -2.85
N PHE A 12 17.92 33.69 -2.75
CA PHE A 12 17.02 33.03 -1.83
C PHE A 12 16.78 31.60 -2.31
N LEU A 13 17.44 30.62 -1.70
CA LEU A 13 17.08 29.22 -1.85
C LEU A 13 15.73 29.01 -1.13
N LEU A 14 14.63 29.07 -1.87
CA LEU A 14 13.36 28.57 -1.38
C LEU A 14 13.51 27.05 -1.21
N SER A 15 13.78 26.62 0.01
CA SER A 15 13.63 25.23 0.42
C SER A 15 12.13 24.92 0.39
N CYS A 16 11.65 24.38 -0.73
CA CYS A 16 10.32 23.77 -0.79
C CYS A 16 10.37 22.51 0.07
N ALA A 17 9.96 22.65 1.34
CA ALA A 17 9.61 21.47 2.14
C ALA A 17 8.46 20.74 1.44
N GLN A 18 8.76 19.62 0.79
CA GLN A 18 7.72 18.79 0.22
C GLN A 18 6.84 18.25 1.36
N PRO A 19 5.51 18.32 1.22
CA PRO A 19 4.63 17.75 2.23
C PRO A 19 4.97 16.26 2.38
N LYS A 20 5.12 15.79 3.62
CA LYS A 20 5.37 14.40 3.93
C LYS A 20 4.21 13.58 3.37
N GLN A 21 4.45 12.83 2.30
CA GLN A 21 3.44 11.98 1.68
C GLN A 21 3.29 10.72 2.51
N HIS A 22 2.17 10.57 3.18
CA HIS A 22 1.84 9.35 3.92
C HIS A 22 1.66 8.18 2.95
N ALA A 23 2.22 7.02 3.28
CA ALA A 23 2.12 5.85 2.43
C ALA A 23 0.69 5.27 2.45
N GLU A 24 0.01 5.31 1.30
CA GLU A 24 -1.30 4.68 1.14
C GLU A 24 -1.17 3.15 0.99
N ILE A 25 -0.02 2.68 0.50
CA ILE A 25 0.25 1.25 0.26
C ILE A 25 1.31 0.74 1.25
N PHE A 26 1.06 -0.41 1.83
CA PHE A 26 2.05 -1.15 2.62
C PHE A 26 3.12 -1.71 1.68
N ALA A 27 4.26 -1.03 1.61
CA ALA A 27 5.34 -1.32 0.68
C ALA A 27 6.72 -1.28 1.38
N PRO A 28 6.99 -2.20 2.31
CA PRO A 28 8.29 -2.26 2.95
C PRO A 28 9.38 -2.51 1.91
N GLY A 29 10.43 -1.66 1.93
CA GLY A 29 11.48 -1.72 0.91
C GLY A 29 11.06 -1.27 -0.50
N GLY A 30 9.88 -0.60 -0.64
CA GLY A 30 9.37 -0.05 -1.89
C GLY A 30 8.48 -1.00 -2.69
N ASN A 31 8.45 -2.28 -2.37
CA ASN A 31 7.57 -3.25 -3.03
C ASN A 31 6.27 -3.46 -2.25
N ALA A 32 5.14 -3.24 -2.92
CA ALA A 32 3.82 -3.45 -2.36
C ALA A 32 3.67 -4.88 -1.83
N ILE A 33 3.05 -5.02 -0.65
CA ILE A 33 2.82 -6.30 0.00
C ILE A 33 4.03 -7.26 -0.03
N LYS A 34 5.22 -6.71 0.27
CA LYS A 34 6.49 -7.46 0.32
C LYS A 34 6.88 -8.12 -1.01
N GLY A 35 6.39 -7.63 -2.16
CA GLY A 35 6.70 -8.17 -3.48
C GLY A 35 5.90 -9.40 -3.89
N TYR A 36 4.84 -9.73 -3.17
CA TYR A 36 3.91 -10.79 -3.58
C TYR A 36 2.95 -10.30 -4.67
N ASP A 37 2.56 -11.22 -5.53
CA ASP A 37 1.63 -10.96 -6.62
C ASP A 37 0.19 -10.84 -6.10
N PRO A 38 -0.44 -9.65 -6.17
CA PRO A 38 -1.80 -9.47 -5.66
C PRO A 38 -2.85 -10.26 -6.45
N VAL A 39 -2.62 -10.52 -7.74
CA VAL A 39 -3.55 -11.26 -8.61
C VAL A 39 -3.56 -12.74 -8.25
N ALA A 40 -2.41 -13.30 -7.87
CA ALA A 40 -2.28 -14.72 -7.55
C ALA A 40 -3.15 -15.16 -6.37
N PHE A 41 -3.46 -14.28 -5.42
CA PHE A 41 -4.40 -14.59 -4.33
C PHE A 41 -5.79 -14.93 -4.86
N PHE A 42 -6.23 -14.27 -5.94
CA PHE A 42 -7.53 -14.51 -6.57
C PHE A 42 -7.52 -15.69 -7.54
N THR A 43 -6.45 -15.84 -8.31
CA THR A 43 -6.37 -16.81 -9.40
C THR A 43 -5.84 -18.18 -8.96
N LEU A 44 -4.89 -18.19 -8.02
CA LEU A 44 -4.22 -19.40 -7.54
C LEU A 44 -4.56 -19.75 -6.09
N GLY A 45 -5.16 -18.83 -5.33
CA GLY A 45 -5.54 -19.04 -3.93
C GLY A 45 -4.34 -19.28 -3.01
N GLN A 46 -3.21 -18.64 -3.28
CA GLN A 46 -2.00 -18.74 -2.47
C GLN A 46 -1.07 -17.55 -2.68
N PRO A 47 -0.20 -17.23 -1.70
CA PRO A 47 0.83 -16.22 -1.85
C PRO A 47 1.91 -16.68 -2.82
N ILE A 48 2.14 -15.91 -3.89
CA ILE A 48 3.19 -16.15 -4.88
C ILE A 48 4.05 -14.90 -4.98
N LEU A 49 5.37 -15.04 -4.89
CA LEU A 49 6.29 -13.94 -5.14
C LEU A 49 6.28 -13.52 -6.60
N GLY A 50 6.25 -12.21 -6.82
CA GLY A 50 6.43 -11.63 -8.14
C GLY A 50 7.90 -11.58 -8.55
N PHE A 51 8.14 -11.28 -9.83
CA PHE A 51 9.46 -11.10 -10.41
C PHE A 51 9.69 -9.63 -10.77
N ASP A 52 10.90 -9.14 -10.62
CA ASP A 52 11.26 -7.76 -10.96
C ASP A 52 10.95 -7.35 -12.40
N ARG A 53 11.03 -8.29 -13.34
CA ARG A 53 10.70 -8.08 -14.75
C ARG A 53 9.22 -7.82 -15.02
N PHE A 54 8.34 -8.27 -14.12
CA PHE A 54 6.91 -8.04 -14.19
C PHE A 54 6.51 -7.07 -13.10
N SER A 55 6.70 -5.78 -13.32
CA SER A 55 6.42 -4.75 -12.32
C SER A 55 5.60 -3.60 -12.88
N TYR A 56 4.84 -2.96 -11.99
CA TYR A 56 4.02 -1.79 -12.28
C TYR A 56 4.01 -0.84 -11.09
N SER A 57 4.17 0.47 -11.35
CA SER A 57 4.07 1.50 -10.31
C SER A 57 2.64 2.00 -10.22
N TRP A 58 2.04 1.89 -9.03
CA TRP A 58 0.69 2.36 -8.77
C TRP A 58 0.54 2.82 -7.32
N LYS A 59 -0.10 3.98 -7.12
CA LYS A 59 -0.27 4.63 -5.81
C LYS A 59 1.04 4.73 -4.99
N GLY A 60 2.12 5.12 -5.65
CA GLY A 60 3.41 5.36 -5.01
C GLY A 60 4.18 4.10 -4.58
N ALA A 61 3.74 2.91 -4.94
CA ALA A 61 4.41 1.65 -4.66
C ALA A 61 4.70 0.86 -5.94
N ARG A 62 5.72 0.02 -5.87
CA ARG A 62 6.07 -0.91 -6.94
C ARG A 62 5.40 -2.25 -6.69
N TRP A 63 4.53 -2.66 -7.61
CA TRP A 63 3.84 -3.93 -7.58
C TRP A 63 4.58 -4.94 -8.43
N LEU A 64 4.75 -6.16 -7.93
CA LEU A 64 5.41 -7.26 -8.62
C LEU A 64 4.42 -8.37 -8.93
N PHE A 65 4.60 -9.02 -10.08
CA PHE A 65 3.70 -10.06 -10.57
C PHE A 65 4.50 -11.32 -10.93
N SER A 66 3.86 -12.45 -10.83
CA SER A 66 4.46 -13.77 -11.14
C SER A 66 4.42 -14.10 -12.63
N SER A 67 3.61 -13.35 -13.39
CA SER A 67 3.47 -13.52 -14.84
C SER A 67 3.13 -12.20 -15.53
N GLU A 68 3.35 -12.14 -16.84
CA GLU A 68 2.91 -11.03 -17.68
C GLU A 68 1.38 -10.92 -17.74
N GLU A 69 0.69 -12.05 -17.66
CA GLU A 69 -0.77 -12.09 -17.63
C GLU A 69 -1.31 -11.40 -16.36
N ASP A 70 -0.74 -11.68 -15.17
CA ASP A 70 -1.17 -11.07 -13.92
C ASP A 70 -0.82 -9.58 -13.88
N LEU A 71 0.33 -9.19 -14.42
CA LEU A 71 0.69 -7.79 -14.62
C LEU A 71 -0.39 -7.07 -15.47
N THR A 72 -0.79 -7.66 -16.59
CA THR A 72 -1.81 -7.09 -17.48
C THR A 72 -3.17 -6.98 -16.78
N ARG A 73 -3.61 -8.02 -16.09
CA ARG A 73 -4.85 -8.02 -15.30
C ARG A 73 -4.88 -6.90 -14.27
N PHE A 74 -3.78 -6.71 -13.56
CA PHE A 74 -3.69 -5.64 -12.56
C PHE A 74 -3.71 -4.25 -13.21
N LYS A 75 -2.98 -4.04 -14.31
CA LYS A 75 -2.98 -2.76 -15.03
C LYS A 75 -4.36 -2.38 -15.56
N ASP A 76 -5.14 -3.37 -16.00
CA ASP A 76 -6.49 -3.16 -16.52
C ASP A 76 -7.48 -2.76 -15.40
N ASP A 77 -7.34 -3.32 -14.20
CA ASP A 77 -8.21 -3.00 -13.06
C ASP A 77 -7.45 -3.16 -11.71
N PRO A 78 -6.61 -2.18 -11.35
CA PRO A 78 -5.84 -2.25 -10.12
C PRO A 78 -6.69 -2.34 -8.85
N GLU A 79 -7.82 -1.63 -8.81
CA GLU A 79 -8.71 -1.60 -7.64
C GLU A 79 -9.35 -2.97 -7.35
N LYS A 80 -9.52 -3.80 -8.36
CA LYS A 80 -10.04 -5.16 -8.21
C LYS A 80 -9.07 -6.08 -7.46
N TYR A 81 -7.78 -5.95 -7.73
CA TYR A 81 -6.75 -6.88 -7.26
C TYR A 81 -5.92 -6.34 -6.09
N ALA A 82 -5.85 -5.03 -5.94
CA ALA A 82 -5.15 -4.44 -4.81
C ALA A 82 -5.87 -4.80 -3.49
N PRO A 83 -5.10 -5.11 -2.43
CA PRO A 83 -5.71 -5.39 -1.14
C PRO A 83 -6.41 -4.16 -0.56
N GLN A 84 -7.43 -4.41 0.24
CA GLN A 84 -8.11 -3.36 0.99
C GLN A 84 -7.13 -2.70 1.97
N TYR A 85 -7.37 -1.44 2.25
CA TYR A 85 -6.55 -0.62 3.17
C TYR A 85 -5.07 -0.56 2.76
N GLY A 86 -4.82 -0.55 1.45
CA GLY A 86 -3.45 -0.53 0.91
C GLY A 86 -2.58 -1.73 1.27
N GLY A 87 -3.15 -2.81 1.77
CA GLY A 87 -2.43 -3.97 2.30
C GLY A 87 -2.01 -3.85 3.75
N PHE A 88 -2.38 -2.76 4.46
CA PHE A 88 -2.25 -2.66 5.91
C PHE A 88 -3.25 -3.58 6.62
N CYS A 89 -2.98 -3.83 7.91
CA CYS A 89 -3.77 -4.73 8.74
C CYS A 89 -5.24 -4.28 8.83
N ALA A 90 -6.17 -5.16 8.42
CA ALA A 90 -7.60 -4.88 8.46
C ALA A 90 -8.10 -4.67 9.90
N TYR A 91 -7.62 -5.48 10.86
CA TYR A 91 -7.93 -5.30 12.28
C TYR A 91 -7.40 -3.97 12.83
N GLY A 92 -6.15 -3.61 12.47
CA GLY A 92 -5.57 -2.32 12.85
C GLY A 92 -6.36 -1.14 12.28
N THR A 93 -6.75 -1.19 11.01
CA THR A 93 -7.55 -0.16 10.36
C THR A 93 -8.92 0.00 11.03
N ALA A 94 -9.56 -1.10 11.41
CA ALA A 94 -10.80 -1.07 12.20
C ALA A 94 -10.62 -0.39 13.57
N ASN A 95 -9.41 -0.42 14.12
CA ASN A 95 -9.05 0.25 15.38
C ASN A 95 -8.38 1.63 15.19
N GLY A 96 -8.38 2.16 13.95
CA GLY A 96 -7.99 3.54 13.65
C GLY A 96 -6.49 3.76 13.41
N HIS A 97 -5.73 2.72 13.08
CA HIS A 97 -4.30 2.86 12.80
C HIS A 97 -3.81 1.88 11.72
N LYS A 98 -2.69 2.23 11.07
CA LYS A 98 -1.95 1.34 10.19
C LYS A 98 -1.11 0.36 11.01
N ALA A 99 -1.04 -0.88 10.56
CA ALA A 99 -0.10 -1.87 11.05
C ALA A 99 0.42 -2.71 9.87
N PRO A 100 1.67 -3.19 9.92
CA PRO A 100 2.23 -4.09 8.91
C PRO A 100 1.45 -5.40 8.85
N THR A 101 1.66 -6.16 7.79
CA THR A 101 0.95 -7.42 7.56
C THR A 101 1.88 -8.54 7.12
N GLU A 102 1.43 -9.76 7.35
CA GLU A 102 2.04 -10.98 6.84
C GLU A 102 1.19 -11.56 5.71
N THR A 103 1.81 -12.02 4.64
CA THR A 103 1.11 -12.48 3.43
C THR A 103 0.35 -13.79 3.62
N ASP A 104 0.73 -14.61 4.59
CA ASP A 104 0.00 -15.83 4.98
C ASP A 104 -1.32 -15.58 5.71
N THR A 105 -1.58 -14.32 6.09
CA THR A 105 -2.85 -13.91 6.72
C THR A 105 -3.93 -13.54 5.72
N TRP A 106 -3.69 -13.67 4.44
CA TRP A 106 -4.63 -13.28 3.39
C TRP A 106 -6.01 -13.91 3.54
N THR A 107 -7.03 -13.16 3.15
CA THR A 107 -8.43 -13.61 3.14
C THR A 107 -9.18 -12.87 2.05
N ILE A 108 -10.01 -13.56 1.27
CA ILE A 108 -10.90 -12.93 0.30
C ILE A 108 -12.32 -13.00 0.83
N VAL A 109 -12.98 -11.83 0.90
CA VAL A 109 -14.37 -11.67 1.32
C VAL A 109 -15.07 -10.75 0.33
N GLY A 110 -16.13 -11.22 -0.32
CA GLY A 110 -16.87 -10.43 -1.32
C GLY A 110 -15.97 -9.89 -2.43
N ASP A 111 -15.12 -10.75 -3.01
CA ASP A 111 -14.15 -10.42 -4.05
C ASP A 111 -13.12 -9.34 -3.67
N LYS A 112 -12.87 -9.14 -2.38
CA LYS A 112 -11.88 -8.20 -1.84
C LYS A 112 -10.82 -8.94 -1.03
N LEU A 113 -9.56 -8.52 -1.21
CA LEU A 113 -8.40 -9.10 -0.54
C LEU A 113 -8.09 -8.32 0.74
N TYR A 114 -7.92 -9.03 1.85
CA TYR A 114 -7.57 -8.48 3.15
C TYR A 114 -6.34 -9.15 3.72
N PHE A 115 -5.53 -8.39 4.47
CA PHE A 115 -4.41 -8.89 5.25
C PHE A 115 -4.54 -8.51 6.71
N ASN A 116 -3.87 -9.25 7.58
CA ASN A 116 -3.77 -8.95 8.99
C ASN A 116 -2.30 -9.01 9.47
N TYR A 117 -2.05 -8.47 10.65
CA TYR A 117 -0.71 -8.37 11.24
C TYR A 117 -0.05 -9.74 11.48
N SER A 118 -0.84 -10.71 11.95
CA SER A 118 -0.38 -12.06 12.27
C SER A 118 -1.54 -13.04 12.22
N SER A 119 -1.25 -14.34 12.24
CA SER A 119 -2.28 -15.39 12.35
C SER A 119 -3.18 -15.22 13.58
N LYS A 120 -2.62 -14.80 14.71
CA LYS A 120 -3.39 -14.51 15.92
C LYS A 120 -4.37 -13.36 15.71
N VAL A 121 -3.92 -12.27 15.11
CA VAL A 121 -4.77 -11.10 14.80
C VAL A 121 -5.81 -11.46 13.76
N LYS A 122 -5.48 -12.26 12.75
CA LYS A 122 -6.46 -12.80 11.80
C LYS A 122 -7.57 -13.57 12.50
N GLN A 123 -7.24 -14.43 13.46
CA GLN A 123 -8.24 -15.17 14.23
C GLN A 123 -9.16 -14.23 15.05
N MET A 124 -8.62 -13.16 15.61
CA MET A 124 -9.41 -12.13 16.29
C MET A 124 -10.33 -11.40 15.30
N TRP A 125 -9.83 -11.05 14.14
CA TRP A 125 -10.60 -10.40 13.08
C TRP A 125 -11.73 -11.29 12.55
N LEU A 126 -11.49 -12.57 12.36
CA LEU A 126 -12.50 -13.54 11.90
C LEU A 126 -13.71 -13.68 12.82
N LYS A 127 -13.55 -13.43 14.14
CA LYS A 127 -14.64 -13.55 15.12
C LYS A 127 -15.76 -12.54 14.90
N ASP A 128 -15.43 -11.38 14.37
CA ASP A 128 -16.39 -10.29 14.11
C ASP A 128 -16.08 -9.59 12.77
N GLN A 129 -15.78 -10.40 11.76
CA GLN A 129 -15.23 -9.98 10.48
C GLN A 129 -16.07 -8.89 9.81
N LYS A 130 -17.39 -9.10 9.73
CA LYS A 130 -18.29 -8.16 9.06
C LYS A 130 -18.28 -6.78 9.72
N ALA A 131 -18.45 -6.73 11.04
CA ALA A 131 -18.45 -5.46 11.77
C ALA A 131 -17.08 -4.77 11.73
N LEU A 132 -15.98 -5.54 11.75
CA LEU A 132 -14.63 -5.00 11.65
C LEU A 132 -14.33 -4.45 10.23
N ILE A 133 -14.85 -5.09 9.17
CA ILE A 133 -14.75 -4.55 7.81
C ILE A 133 -15.53 -3.23 7.70
N GLU A 134 -16.78 -3.19 8.16
CA GLU A 134 -17.59 -1.96 8.15
C GLU A 134 -16.91 -0.81 8.90
N LYS A 135 -16.31 -1.11 10.05
CA LYS A 135 -15.57 -0.15 10.86
C LYS A 135 -14.28 0.33 10.18
N ALA A 136 -13.54 -0.59 9.56
CA ALA A 136 -12.32 -0.28 8.83
C ALA A 136 -12.61 0.57 7.58
N ASP A 137 -13.66 0.24 6.82
CA ASP A 137 -14.10 1.02 5.66
C ASP A 137 -14.41 2.47 6.04
N LYS A 138 -15.05 2.67 7.19
CA LYS A 138 -15.38 4.00 7.73
C LYS A 138 -14.12 4.77 8.19
N ASN A 139 -13.15 4.07 8.75
CA ASN A 139 -11.92 4.69 9.28
C ASN A 139 -10.89 4.96 8.19
N TRP A 140 -10.84 4.17 7.13
CA TRP A 140 -9.77 4.20 6.14
C TRP A 140 -9.51 5.58 5.53
N PRO A 141 -10.52 6.38 5.14
CA PRO A 141 -10.27 7.71 4.59
C PRO A 141 -9.41 8.62 5.49
N THR A 142 -9.50 8.44 6.80
CA THR A 142 -8.68 9.17 7.78
C THR A 142 -7.36 8.45 8.06
N VAL A 143 -7.41 7.13 8.25
CA VAL A 143 -6.24 6.30 8.59
C VAL A 143 -5.18 6.33 7.49
N LYS A 144 -5.56 6.33 6.22
CA LYS A 144 -4.59 6.39 5.12
C LYS A 144 -3.71 7.64 5.13
N GLU A 145 -4.18 8.73 5.72
CA GLU A 145 -3.46 9.99 5.84
C GLU A 145 -2.56 10.06 7.09
N THR A 146 -2.48 9.01 7.88
CA THR A 146 -1.59 8.92 9.05
C THR A 146 -0.26 8.25 8.70
N ASP A 147 0.75 8.40 9.60
CA ASP A 147 2.03 7.69 9.53
C ASP A 147 1.90 6.24 9.95
#